data_f6b127f9f939d9a766b91e39928412e4
#
_entry.id   f6b127f9f939d9a766b91e39928412e4
#
_cell.length_a   1.000
_cell.length_b   1.000
_cell.length_c   1.000
_cell.angle_alpha   90.00
_cell.angle_beta   90.00
_cell.angle_gamma   90.00
#
_symmetry.space_group_name_H-M   'P 1'
#
loop_
_entity.id
_entity.type
_entity.pdbx_description
1 polymer ?
#
loop_
_entity_poly.entity_id
_entity_poly.type
_entity_poly.pdbx_seq_one_letter_code
_entity_poly.pdbx_strand_id
1 'polypeptide(L)'
;MNDLSAFPITRKWPARHPDRLQLYSLSTPNGVKVSILLEELGLPYEAHRVSFETRDQFSPEFLSLNPNNKIPAILDPDGPGGQPLALWESGAILIYLAEKTGRFLPSDPAKRYETLQWLMFQMGGIGPMFGQVGFFHLYAGK
;
A
#
# COMPACT_ATOMS: atom_id res chain seq x y z
N MET A 1 2.79 20.19 11.33
CA MET A 1 3.36 19.20 10.41
C MET A 1 3.74 18.01 11.26
N ASN A 2 3.14 16.85 11.01
CA ASN A 2 3.42 15.66 11.82
C ASN A 2 4.83 15.15 11.50
N ASP A 3 5.61 14.89 12.56
CA ASP A 3 6.98 14.41 12.42
C ASP A 3 6.98 12.91 12.09
N LEU A 4 7.41 12.57 10.88
CA LEU A 4 7.55 11.18 10.44
C LEU A 4 8.84 10.51 10.93
N SER A 5 9.74 11.24 11.58
CA SER A 5 11.03 10.71 12.08
C SER A 5 10.86 9.63 13.15
N ALA A 6 9.72 9.60 13.83
CA ALA A 6 9.35 8.54 14.77
C ALA A 6 9.19 7.16 14.11
N PHE A 7 8.97 7.12 12.80
CA PHE A 7 8.81 5.86 12.05
C PHE A 7 10.16 5.36 11.53
N PRO A 8 10.66 4.18 11.95
CA PRO A 8 11.99 3.68 11.57
C PRO A 8 12.18 3.55 10.05
N ILE A 9 11.10 3.34 9.29
CA ILE A 9 11.11 3.25 7.83
C ILE A 9 11.80 4.46 7.18
N THR A 10 11.65 5.66 7.77
CA THR A 10 12.22 6.90 7.24
C THR A 10 13.75 6.98 7.34
N ARG A 11 14.38 6.11 8.13
CA ARG A 11 15.85 6.02 8.21
C ARG A 11 16.44 5.44 6.94
N LYS A 12 15.77 4.48 6.33
CA LYS A 12 16.20 3.86 5.07
C LYS A 12 15.68 4.62 3.86
N TRP A 13 14.47 5.16 3.94
CA TRP A 13 13.84 5.97 2.90
C TRP A 13 13.43 7.33 3.46
N PRO A 14 14.37 8.29 3.55
CA PRO A 14 14.05 9.63 4.02
C PRO A 14 13.03 10.32 3.12
N ALA A 15 11.98 10.88 3.71
CA ALA A 15 10.97 11.61 2.97
C ALA A 15 11.54 12.96 2.49
N ARG A 16 11.47 13.23 1.20
CA ARG A 16 11.78 14.55 0.60
C ARG A 16 10.60 15.52 0.78
N HIS A 17 9.41 14.97 0.81
CA HIS A 17 8.14 15.67 1.01
C HIS A 17 7.38 15.05 2.17
N PRO A 18 7.74 15.36 3.43
CA PRO A 18 7.15 14.71 4.61
C PRO A 18 5.69 15.09 4.86
N ASP A 19 5.17 16.06 4.12
CA ASP A 19 3.77 16.48 4.10
C ASP A 19 2.89 15.63 3.16
N ARG A 20 3.52 14.79 2.32
CA ARG A 20 2.81 13.93 1.37
C ARG A 20 2.72 12.49 1.89
N LEU A 21 1.74 11.78 1.39
CA LEU A 21 1.64 10.33 1.59
C LEU A 21 2.91 9.65 1.05
N GLN A 22 3.52 8.79 1.85
CA GLN A 22 4.69 8.00 1.48
C GLN A 22 4.24 6.61 1.04
N LEU A 23 4.54 6.22 -0.19
CA LEU A 23 4.24 4.90 -0.75
C LEU A 23 5.52 4.07 -0.84
N TYR A 24 5.59 2.97 -0.12
CA TYR A 24 6.68 1.98 -0.18
C TYR A 24 6.23 0.79 -1.02
N SER A 25 6.76 0.70 -2.25
CA SER A 25 6.22 -0.26 -3.22
C SER A 25 7.25 -0.70 -4.25
N LEU A 26 6.83 -1.60 -5.13
CA LEU A 26 7.52 -2.05 -6.32
C LEU A 26 6.48 -2.27 -7.42
N SER A 27 6.87 -2.17 -8.69
CA SER A 27 6.00 -2.40 -9.85
C SER A 27 5.67 -3.88 -10.01
N THR A 28 4.81 -4.37 -9.11
CA THR A 28 4.23 -5.71 -9.10
C THR A 28 2.70 -5.61 -9.20
N PRO A 29 1.97 -6.69 -9.51
CA PRO A 29 0.50 -6.66 -9.55
C PRO A 29 -0.15 -6.13 -8.27
N ASN A 30 0.46 -6.30 -7.11
CA ASN A 30 -0.04 -5.75 -5.85
C ASN A 30 0.37 -4.29 -5.63
N GLY A 31 1.62 -3.95 -5.96
CA GLY A 31 2.14 -2.59 -5.77
C GLY A 31 1.45 -1.55 -6.64
N VAL A 32 1.18 -1.90 -7.91
CA VAL A 32 0.53 -0.97 -8.86
C VAL A 32 -0.92 -0.64 -8.52
N LYS A 33 -1.62 -1.46 -7.74
CA LYS A 33 -3.00 -1.15 -7.31
C LYS A 33 -3.07 0.19 -6.58
N VAL A 34 -2.13 0.40 -5.66
CA VAL A 34 -2.10 1.61 -4.83
C VAL A 34 -1.65 2.82 -5.63
N SER A 35 -0.61 2.70 -6.46
CA SER A 35 -0.18 3.82 -7.31
C SER A 35 -1.25 4.22 -8.32
N ILE A 36 -1.95 3.26 -8.93
CA ILE A 36 -3.09 3.55 -9.83
C ILE A 36 -4.16 4.35 -9.09
N LEU A 37 -4.57 3.92 -7.89
CA LEU A 37 -5.59 4.65 -7.15
C LEU A 37 -5.13 6.06 -6.74
N LEU A 38 -3.87 6.23 -6.33
CA LEU A 38 -3.32 7.54 -5.99
C LEU A 38 -3.34 8.49 -7.18
N GLU A 39 -2.96 8.01 -8.38
CA GLU A 39 -3.04 8.79 -9.62
C GLU A 39 -4.49 9.14 -9.99
N GLU A 40 -5.42 8.18 -9.93
CA GLU A 40 -6.84 8.42 -10.20
C GLU A 40 -7.49 9.39 -9.20
N LEU A 41 -7.03 9.42 -7.97
CA LEU A 41 -7.46 10.35 -6.94
C LEU A 41 -6.84 11.76 -7.13
N GLY A 42 -5.72 11.87 -7.83
CA GLY A 42 -4.91 13.08 -7.92
C GLY A 42 -4.24 13.45 -6.60
N LEU A 43 -4.00 12.46 -5.73
CA LEU A 43 -3.36 12.69 -4.44
C LEU A 43 -1.85 12.82 -4.61
N PRO A 44 -1.22 13.90 -4.09
CA PRO A 44 0.22 14.00 -4.08
C PRO A 44 0.83 12.95 -3.14
N TYR A 45 1.77 12.19 -3.65
CA TYR A 45 2.50 11.19 -2.87
C TYR A 45 3.98 11.15 -3.22
N GLU A 46 4.77 10.54 -2.37
CA GLU A 46 6.18 10.24 -2.63
C GLU A 46 6.37 8.72 -2.70
N ALA A 47 6.92 8.23 -3.81
CA ALA A 47 7.14 6.81 -4.02
C ALA A 47 8.56 6.41 -3.63
N HIS A 48 8.67 5.37 -2.81
CA HIS A 48 9.92 4.74 -2.40
C HIS A 48 9.99 3.32 -2.96
N ARG A 49 11.02 3.04 -3.76
CA ARG A 49 11.23 1.70 -4.30
C ARG A 49 11.73 0.76 -3.21
N VAL A 50 11.00 -0.34 -3.00
CA VAL A 50 11.39 -1.45 -2.15
C VAL A 50 11.91 -2.58 -3.06
N SER A 51 13.22 -2.72 -3.17
CA SER A 51 13.84 -3.67 -4.10
C SER A 51 13.87 -5.09 -3.52
N PHE A 52 13.38 -6.06 -4.29
CA PHE A 52 13.50 -7.47 -3.94
C PHE A 52 14.91 -8.04 -4.20
N GLU A 53 15.65 -7.44 -5.13
CA GLU A 53 17.04 -7.81 -5.45
C GLU A 53 17.97 -7.57 -4.24
N THR A 54 17.77 -6.44 -3.56
CA THR A 54 18.51 -6.09 -2.34
C THR A 54 17.82 -6.57 -1.06
N ARG A 55 16.73 -7.31 -1.20
CA ARG A 55 15.95 -7.86 -0.09
C ARG A 55 15.45 -6.80 0.89
N ASP A 56 15.14 -5.62 0.38
CA ASP A 56 14.71 -4.46 1.18
C ASP A 56 13.49 -4.76 2.06
N GLN A 57 12.57 -5.63 1.61
CA GLN A 57 11.39 -6.03 2.35
C GLN A 57 11.68 -6.77 3.66
N PHE A 58 12.92 -7.23 3.84
CA PHE A 58 13.39 -7.88 5.08
C PHE A 58 14.22 -6.95 5.96
N SER A 59 14.44 -5.71 5.56
CA SER A 59 15.17 -4.75 6.40
C SER A 59 14.37 -4.43 7.67
N PRO A 60 15.03 -4.19 8.83
CA PRO A 60 14.35 -3.82 10.05
C PRO A 60 13.44 -2.59 9.89
N GLU A 61 13.85 -1.64 9.04
CA GLU A 61 13.09 -0.45 8.74
C GLU A 61 11.78 -0.80 8.03
N PHE A 62 11.81 -1.66 7.02
CA PHE A 62 10.58 -2.08 6.33
C PHE A 62 9.69 -2.93 7.24
N LEU A 63 10.27 -3.85 8.01
CA LEU A 63 9.53 -4.71 8.94
C LEU A 63 8.84 -3.90 10.06
N SER A 64 9.38 -2.73 10.41
CA SER A 64 8.71 -1.82 11.36
C SER A 64 7.39 -1.26 10.82
N LEU A 65 7.25 -1.18 9.49
CA LEU A 65 6.03 -0.73 8.82
C LEU A 65 5.11 -1.91 8.48
N ASN A 66 5.68 -2.98 7.91
CA ASN A 66 4.93 -4.21 7.58
C ASN A 66 5.67 -5.46 8.05
N PRO A 67 5.28 -6.05 9.19
CA PRO A 67 5.91 -7.25 9.73
C PRO A 67 5.73 -8.49 8.84
N ASN A 68 4.80 -8.46 7.87
CA ASN A 68 4.60 -9.53 6.88
C ASN A 68 5.58 -9.44 5.69
N ASN A 69 6.54 -8.50 5.68
CA ASN A 69 7.58 -8.32 4.66
C ASN A 69 7.06 -8.23 3.20
N LYS A 70 5.89 -7.66 2.99
CA LYS A 70 5.27 -7.52 1.66
C LYS A 70 4.94 -6.07 1.32
N ILE A 71 5.13 -5.72 0.06
CA ILE A 71 4.66 -4.47 -0.53
C ILE A 71 3.21 -4.67 -1.06
N PRO A 72 2.44 -3.60 -1.21
CA PRO A 72 2.72 -2.22 -0.84
C PRO A 72 2.48 -1.94 0.65
N ALA A 73 3.07 -0.85 1.13
CA ALA A 73 2.75 -0.23 2.41
C ALA A 73 2.76 1.30 2.25
N ILE A 74 2.03 2.00 3.09
CA ILE A 74 1.98 3.47 3.10
C ILE A 74 2.27 4.03 4.49
N LEU A 75 2.75 5.26 4.52
CA LEU A 75 2.78 6.11 5.70
C LEU A 75 2.12 7.44 5.32
N ASP A 76 0.93 7.69 5.84
CA ASP A 76 0.19 8.92 5.62
C ASP A 76 0.44 9.86 6.78
N PRO A 77 1.05 11.05 6.57
CA PRO A 77 1.28 12.03 7.63
C PRO A 77 -0.02 12.64 8.17
N ASP A 78 -1.09 12.62 7.39
CA ASP A 78 -2.39 13.19 7.71
C ASP A 78 -3.47 12.09 7.74
N GLY A 79 -3.32 11.14 8.63
CA GLY A 79 -4.27 10.06 8.84
C GLY A 79 -5.47 10.48 9.71
N PRO A 80 -6.28 9.51 10.15
CA PRO A 80 -7.46 9.78 10.96
C PRO A 80 -7.12 10.59 12.22
N GLY A 81 -7.93 11.62 12.49
CA GLY A 81 -7.70 12.53 13.61
C GLY A 81 -6.47 13.42 13.45
N GLY A 82 -5.94 13.56 12.24
CA GLY A 82 -4.75 14.37 11.95
C GLY A 82 -3.45 13.74 12.48
N GLN A 83 -3.45 12.43 12.76
CA GLN A 83 -2.26 11.72 13.23
C GLN A 83 -1.67 10.87 12.11
N PRO A 84 -0.34 10.66 12.07
CA PRO A 84 0.26 9.77 11.09
C PRO A 84 -0.32 8.35 11.15
N LEU A 85 -0.59 7.77 9.98
CA LEU A 85 -1.08 6.40 9.84
C LEU A 85 -0.10 5.57 9.02
N ALA A 86 0.42 4.50 9.60
CA ALA A 86 1.11 3.43 8.90
C ALA A 86 0.10 2.34 8.52
N LEU A 87 0.06 1.95 7.25
CA LEU A 87 -0.89 0.95 6.77
C LEU A 87 -0.26 0.05 5.72
N TRP A 88 -0.57 -1.22 5.78
CA TRP A 88 -0.20 -2.23 4.79
C TRP A 88 -1.42 -3.08 4.43
N GLU A 89 -1.31 -4.01 3.49
CA GLU A 89 -2.35 -4.69 2.72
C GLU A 89 -2.97 -3.79 1.65
N SER A 90 -2.75 -4.16 0.37
CA SER A 90 -3.22 -3.34 -0.75
C SER A 90 -4.73 -3.08 -0.70
N GLY A 91 -5.54 -4.07 -0.30
CA GLY A 91 -6.99 -3.90 -0.18
C GLY A 91 -7.39 -2.91 0.92
N ALA A 92 -6.72 -2.97 2.07
CA ALA A 92 -6.96 -2.03 3.17
C ALA A 92 -6.55 -0.60 2.79
N ILE A 93 -5.43 -0.46 2.08
CA ILE A 93 -4.96 0.84 1.56
C ILE A 93 -5.96 1.42 0.56
N LEU A 94 -6.51 0.60 -0.36
CA LEU A 94 -7.52 1.05 -1.31
C LEU A 94 -8.79 1.56 -0.61
N ILE A 95 -9.28 0.82 0.39
CA ILE A 95 -10.45 1.25 1.20
C ILE A 95 -10.15 2.56 1.91
N TYR A 96 -9.01 2.64 2.60
CA TYR A 96 -8.59 3.83 3.34
C TYR A 96 -8.54 5.07 2.44
N LEU A 97 -7.88 4.99 1.29
CA LEU A 97 -7.76 6.12 0.36
C LEU A 97 -9.10 6.54 -0.23
N ALA A 98 -9.97 5.56 -0.52
CA ALA A 98 -11.32 5.83 -1.02
C ALA A 98 -12.19 6.53 0.04
N GLU A 99 -12.11 6.11 1.30
CA GLU A 99 -12.81 6.74 2.43
C GLU A 99 -12.26 8.15 2.72
N LYS A 100 -10.93 8.29 2.75
CA LYS A 100 -10.27 9.59 2.98
C LYS A 100 -10.71 10.65 1.97
N THR A 101 -10.93 10.25 0.72
CA THR A 101 -11.25 11.18 -0.38
C THR A 101 -12.72 11.23 -0.73
N GLY A 102 -13.54 10.33 -0.20
CA GLY A 102 -14.97 10.20 -0.57
C GLY A 102 -15.19 9.77 -2.02
N ARG A 103 -14.20 9.12 -2.66
CA ARG A 103 -14.23 8.69 -4.06
C ARG A 103 -14.02 7.20 -4.18
N PHE A 104 -14.56 6.59 -5.24
CA PHE A 104 -14.44 5.16 -5.61
C PHE A 104 -15.09 4.16 -4.66
N LEU A 105 -15.52 4.57 -3.48
CA LEU A 105 -16.30 3.73 -2.57
C LEU A 105 -17.66 4.41 -2.33
N PRO A 106 -18.77 3.85 -2.85
CA PRO A 106 -20.09 4.46 -2.74
C PRO A 106 -20.53 4.66 -1.27
N SER A 107 -21.25 5.75 -1.03
CA SER A 107 -21.89 6.01 0.27
C SER A 107 -23.19 5.23 0.45
N ASP A 108 -23.88 4.87 -0.65
CA ASP A 108 -25.03 3.97 -0.60
C ASP A 108 -24.62 2.61 -0.05
N PRO A 109 -25.29 2.10 1.01
CA PRO A 109 -24.86 0.88 1.67
C PRO A 109 -24.83 -0.35 0.76
N ALA A 110 -25.84 -0.52 -0.11
CA ALA A 110 -25.91 -1.68 -0.99
C ALA A 110 -24.76 -1.68 -2.01
N LYS A 111 -24.54 -0.56 -2.68
CA LYS A 111 -23.43 -0.39 -3.63
C LYS A 111 -22.07 -0.47 -2.97
N ARG A 112 -21.97 0.02 -1.73
CA ARG A 112 -20.74 -0.08 -0.95
C ARG A 112 -20.37 -1.55 -0.68
N TYR A 113 -21.33 -2.36 -0.22
CA TYR A 113 -21.08 -3.78 0.01
C TYR A 113 -20.82 -4.56 -1.28
N GLU A 114 -21.49 -4.22 -2.37
CA GLU A 114 -21.19 -4.77 -3.70
C GLU A 114 -19.73 -4.48 -4.10
N THR A 115 -19.27 -3.24 -3.94
CA THR A 115 -17.87 -2.85 -4.21
C THR A 115 -16.89 -3.64 -3.33
N LEU A 116 -17.17 -3.72 -2.04
CA LEU A 116 -16.32 -4.47 -1.10
C LEU A 116 -16.31 -5.98 -1.39
N GLN A 117 -17.43 -6.55 -1.83
CA GLN A 117 -17.52 -7.96 -2.25
C GLN A 117 -16.54 -8.26 -3.40
N TRP A 118 -16.50 -7.41 -4.42
CA TRP A 118 -15.56 -7.57 -5.54
C TRP A 118 -14.12 -7.34 -5.11
N LEU A 119 -13.87 -6.37 -4.23
CA LEU A 119 -12.55 -6.17 -3.68
C LEU A 119 -12.07 -7.39 -2.89
N MET A 120 -12.92 -7.95 -2.03
CA MET A 120 -12.57 -9.16 -1.25
C MET A 120 -12.38 -10.38 -2.14
N PHE A 121 -13.18 -10.54 -3.21
CA PHE A 121 -12.98 -11.59 -4.20
C PHE A 121 -11.60 -11.49 -4.87
N GLN A 122 -11.18 -10.26 -5.22
CA GLN A 122 -9.83 -10.04 -5.74
C GLN A 122 -8.75 -10.38 -4.69
N MET A 123 -8.92 -9.91 -3.44
CA MET A 123 -7.90 -10.07 -2.38
C MET A 123 -7.80 -11.50 -1.85
N GLY A 124 -8.91 -12.22 -1.76
CA GLY A 124 -8.94 -13.57 -1.20
C GLY A 124 -8.80 -14.69 -2.25
N GLY A 125 -9.15 -14.41 -3.50
CA GLY A 125 -9.18 -15.41 -4.58
C GLY A 125 -8.21 -15.10 -5.71
N ILE A 126 -8.52 -14.09 -6.52
CA ILE A 126 -7.80 -13.82 -7.77
C ILE A 126 -6.34 -13.48 -7.51
N GLY A 127 -6.07 -12.50 -6.64
CA GLY A 127 -4.72 -12.03 -6.34
C GLY A 127 -3.79 -13.16 -5.84
N PRO A 128 -4.17 -13.91 -4.80
CA PRO A 128 -3.35 -15.01 -4.30
C PRO A 128 -3.10 -16.12 -5.32
N MET A 129 -4.12 -16.52 -6.10
CA MET A 129 -3.96 -17.58 -7.10
C MET A 129 -3.04 -17.17 -8.24
N PHE A 130 -3.22 -15.99 -8.81
CA PHE A 130 -2.31 -15.47 -9.84
C PHE A 130 -0.91 -15.21 -9.28
N GLY A 131 -0.80 -14.77 -8.02
CA GLY A 131 0.47 -14.63 -7.33
C GLY A 131 1.24 -15.95 -7.19
N GLN A 132 0.55 -17.03 -6.85
CA GLN A 132 1.14 -18.38 -6.80
C GLN A 132 1.57 -18.86 -8.19
N VAL A 133 0.72 -18.71 -9.20
CA VAL A 133 1.08 -19.04 -10.59
C VAL A 133 2.35 -18.30 -11.00
N GLY A 134 2.40 -16.99 -10.78
CA GLY A 134 3.58 -16.17 -11.09
C GLY A 134 4.83 -16.65 -10.34
N PHE A 135 4.70 -16.92 -9.04
CA PHE A 135 5.82 -17.38 -8.23
C PHE A 135 6.36 -18.74 -8.71
N PHE A 136 5.49 -19.73 -8.84
CA PHE A 136 5.92 -21.08 -9.24
C PHE A 136 6.40 -21.16 -10.69
N HIS A 137 5.84 -20.36 -11.59
CA HIS A 137 6.26 -20.33 -12.99
C HIS A 137 7.56 -19.55 -13.22
N LEU A 138 7.75 -18.42 -12.53
CA LEU A 138 8.86 -17.51 -12.78
C LEU A 138 10.06 -17.71 -11.84
N TYR A 139 9.82 -18.14 -10.60
CA TYR A 139 10.86 -18.11 -9.56
C TYR A 139 11.15 -19.47 -8.90
N ALA A 140 10.16 -20.32 -8.67
CA ALA A 140 10.32 -21.54 -7.88
C ALA A 140 10.84 -22.76 -8.66
N GLY A 141 11.08 -22.66 -9.93
CA GLY A 141 11.47 -23.79 -10.80
C GLY A 141 12.84 -23.64 -11.48
N LYS A 142 13.68 -22.75 -10.99
CA LYS A 142 14.99 -22.50 -11.61
C LYS A 142 16.11 -22.75 -10.63
#